data_b8b3c61a15123b1dd9bf5bd9a9ad5ff4
#
_entry.id   b8b3c61a15123b1dd9bf5bd9a9ad5ff4
#
_cell.length_a   1.000
_cell.length_b   1.000
_cell.length_c   1.000
_cell.angle_alpha   90.00
_cell.angle_beta   90.00
_cell.angle_gamma   90.00
#
_symmetry.space_group_name_H-M   'P 1'
#
loop_
_entity.id
_entity.type
_entity.pdbx_description
1 polymer ?
#
loop_
_entity_poly.entity_id
_entity_poly.type
_entity_poly.pdbx_seq_one_letter_code
_entity_poly.pdbx_strand_id
1 'polypeptide(L)'
;MSNSKDSLNRSDIESSLIKEFPDLTKAQISKSIDVIIDSIVEAVAEDEKVEIRGFGTFSKKYIRPRKFINPKTKEVSYLGETATIHFKPSKSLLEK
;
A
#
# COMPACT_ATOMS: atom_id res chain seq x y z
N MET A 1 18.67 7.46 -17.52
CA MET A 1 18.20 7.39 -17.04
C MET A 1 17.80 7.74 -16.34
N SER A 2 17.57 8.19 -16.13
CA SER A 2 17.16 8.60 -15.30
C SER A 2 16.65 8.05 -14.65
N ASN A 3 16.58 8.05 -14.15
CA ASN A 3 15.93 7.65 -13.49
C ASN A 3 15.44 8.31 -12.66
N SER A 4 15.21 9.30 -12.82
CA SER A 4 14.57 9.93 -11.89
C SER A 4 13.51 9.10 -11.50
N LYS A 5 13.44 8.77 -10.33
CA LYS A 5 12.45 7.96 -9.85
C LYS A 5 11.40 8.80 -9.32
N ASP A 6 10.24 8.72 -9.89
CA ASP A 6 9.08 9.36 -9.34
C ASP A 6 8.54 8.57 -8.18
N SER A 7 9.03 7.34 -7.97
CA SER A 7 8.59 6.54 -6.84
C SER A 7 9.70 5.60 -6.41
N LEU A 8 9.63 5.18 -5.15
CA LEU A 8 10.53 4.18 -4.62
C LEU A 8 9.86 2.82 -4.72
N ASN A 9 10.62 1.82 -5.09
CA ASN A 9 10.09 0.48 -5.10
C ASN A 9 10.62 -0.27 -3.88
N ARG A 10 10.18 -1.51 -3.73
CA ARG A 10 10.56 -2.31 -2.57
C ARG A 10 12.07 -2.51 -2.47
N SER A 11 12.75 -2.72 -3.59
CA SER A 11 14.19 -2.87 -3.62
C SER A 11 14.92 -1.68 -3.02
N ASP A 12 14.42 -0.49 -3.35
CA ASP A 12 15.03 0.74 -2.84
C ASP A 12 14.90 0.82 -1.33
N ILE A 13 13.73 0.42 -0.80
CA ILE A 13 13.50 0.43 0.63
C ILE A 13 14.41 -0.59 1.32
N GLU A 14 14.52 -1.78 0.73
CA GLU A 14 15.39 -2.80 1.30
C GLU A 14 16.84 -2.34 1.34
N SER A 15 17.30 -1.68 0.28
CA SER A 15 18.66 -1.17 0.24
C SER A 15 18.93 -0.14 1.32
N SER A 16 17.95 0.74 1.55
CA SER A 16 18.07 1.74 2.58
C SER A 16 18.15 1.11 3.96
N LEU A 17 17.33 0.08 4.19
CA LEU A 17 17.31 -0.60 5.49
C LEU A 17 18.60 -1.37 5.74
N ILE A 18 19.17 -1.93 4.70
CA ILE A 18 20.45 -2.65 4.84
C ILE A 18 21.54 -1.70 5.33
N LYS A 19 21.54 -0.47 4.83
CA LYS A 19 22.50 0.53 5.26
C LYS A 19 22.32 0.91 6.72
N GLU A 20 21.05 1.03 7.15
CA GLU A 20 20.75 1.43 8.53
C GLU A 20 20.96 0.31 9.52
N PHE A 21 20.76 -0.92 9.08
CA PHE A 21 20.83 -2.08 9.96
C PHE A 21 21.79 -3.12 9.39
N PRO A 22 23.10 -2.83 9.40
CA PRO A 22 24.07 -3.73 8.76
C PRO A 22 24.19 -5.10 9.40
N ASP A 23 23.67 -5.26 10.61
CA ASP A 23 23.69 -6.54 11.29
C ASP A 23 22.61 -7.51 10.81
N LEU A 24 21.65 -6.99 10.05
CA LEU A 24 20.57 -7.83 9.54
C LEU A 24 20.88 -8.31 8.13
N THR A 25 20.49 -9.53 7.83
CA THR A 25 20.66 -10.05 6.48
C THR A 25 19.56 -9.51 5.58
N LYS A 26 19.80 -9.58 4.28
CA LYS A 26 18.81 -9.17 3.31
C LYS A 26 17.52 -9.97 3.47
N ALA A 27 17.65 -11.27 3.76
CA ALA A 27 16.47 -12.12 3.96
C ALA A 27 15.66 -11.68 5.19
N GLN A 28 16.34 -11.30 6.26
CA GLN A 28 15.68 -10.84 7.47
C GLN A 28 14.94 -9.53 7.20
N ILE A 29 15.54 -8.64 6.46
CA ILE A 29 14.92 -7.36 6.12
C ILE A 29 13.71 -7.56 5.23
N SER A 30 13.82 -8.41 4.22
CA SER A 30 12.71 -8.70 3.32
C SER A 30 11.54 -9.32 4.09
N LYS A 31 11.83 -10.24 4.99
CA LYS A 31 10.80 -10.86 5.81
C LYS A 31 10.11 -9.84 6.71
N SER A 32 10.86 -8.93 7.28
CA SER A 32 10.30 -7.90 8.14
C SER A 32 9.34 -7.00 7.38
N ILE A 33 9.69 -6.63 6.16
CA ILE A 33 8.83 -5.82 5.31
C ILE A 33 7.54 -6.58 5.00
N ASP A 34 7.64 -7.88 4.70
CA ASP A 34 6.46 -8.70 4.42
C ASP A 34 5.52 -8.72 5.62
N VAL A 35 6.07 -8.90 6.83
CA VAL A 35 5.25 -8.94 8.03
C VAL A 35 4.53 -7.62 8.26
N ILE A 36 5.22 -6.52 8.04
CA ILE A 36 4.61 -5.19 8.21
C ILE A 36 3.45 -5.00 7.23
N ILE A 37 3.71 -5.27 5.97
CA ILE A 37 2.69 -5.08 4.94
C ILE A 37 1.50 -6.01 5.16
N ASP A 38 1.76 -7.28 5.44
CA ASP A 38 0.70 -8.26 5.67
C ASP A 38 -0.14 -7.88 6.88
N SER A 39 0.49 -7.36 7.93
CA SER A 39 -0.23 -6.96 9.13
C SER A 39 -1.20 -5.82 8.84
N ILE A 40 -0.77 -4.86 8.03
CA ILE A 40 -1.64 -3.75 7.66
C ILE A 40 -2.80 -4.23 6.79
N VAL A 41 -2.50 -5.08 5.81
CA VAL A 41 -3.52 -5.60 4.90
C VAL A 41 -4.57 -6.41 5.67
N GLU A 42 -4.12 -7.27 6.58
CA GLU A 42 -5.04 -8.09 7.37
C GLU A 42 -5.94 -7.24 8.27
N ALA A 43 -5.35 -6.25 8.92
CA ALA A 43 -6.14 -5.38 9.79
C ALA A 43 -7.18 -4.61 9.01
N VAL A 44 -6.81 -4.07 7.86
CA VAL A 44 -7.74 -3.31 7.03
C VAL A 44 -8.83 -4.22 6.47
N ALA A 45 -8.47 -5.46 6.13
CA ALA A 45 -9.46 -6.41 5.60
C ALA A 45 -10.54 -6.74 6.62
N GLU A 46 -10.25 -6.61 7.90
CA GLU A 46 -11.21 -6.84 8.96
C GLU A 46 -11.94 -5.58 9.36
N ASP A 47 -11.93 -4.57 8.50
CA ASP A 47 -12.57 -3.28 8.73
C ASP A 47 -11.95 -2.50 9.88
N GLU A 48 -10.73 -2.78 10.21
CA GLU A 48 -10.03 -2.04 11.23
C GLU A 48 -9.29 -0.89 10.60
N LYS A 49 -9.05 0.13 11.41
CA LYS A 49 -8.19 1.23 10.98
C LYS A 49 -6.81 0.96 11.53
N VAL A 50 -5.80 1.26 10.74
CA VAL A 50 -4.43 1.17 11.20
C VAL A 50 -3.86 2.58 11.20
N GLU A 51 -3.65 3.13 12.36
CA GLU A 51 -3.11 4.47 12.50
C GLU A 51 -1.65 4.39 12.92
N ILE A 52 -0.79 5.00 12.11
CA ILE A 52 0.63 5.08 12.44
C ILE A 52 0.92 6.54 12.77
N ARG A 53 1.18 6.80 14.03
CA ARG A 53 1.37 8.15 14.53
C ARG A 53 2.47 8.88 13.77
N GLY A 54 2.16 10.07 13.30
CA GLY A 54 3.12 10.86 12.55
C GLY A 54 3.24 10.49 11.08
N PHE A 55 2.57 9.44 10.66
CA PHE A 55 2.62 8.98 9.28
C PHE A 55 1.26 9.07 8.59
N GLY A 56 0.28 8.39 9.12
CA GLY A 56 -1.06 8.42 8.53
C GLY A 56 -1.92 7.28 8.98
N THR A 57 -3.07 7.17 8.35
CA THR A 57 -4.06 6.16 8.70
C THR A 57 -4.46 5.38 7.46
N PHE A 58 -4.45 4.06 7.58
CA PHE A 58 -4.94 3.16 6.55
C PHE A 58 -6.34 2.70 6.94
N SER A 59 -7.25 2.70 6.00
CA SER A 59 -8.61 2.23 6.27
C SER A 59 -9.18 1.60 5.02
N LYS A 60 -10.30 0.90 5.19
CA LYS A 60 -10.96 0.26 4.08
C LYS A 60 -11.93 1.22 3.44
N LYS A 61 -11.91 1.30 2.14
CA LYS A 61 -12.83 2.15 1.41
C LYS A 61 -13.60 1.27 0.45
N TYR A 62 -14.93 1.31 0.55
CA TYR A 62 -15.77 0.54 -0.33
C TYR A 62 -16.02 1.30 -1.62
N ILE A 63 -16.04 0.57 -2.71
CA ILE A 63 -16.29 1.12 -4.03
C ILE A 63 -17.65 0.62 -4.47
N ARG A 64 -18.48 1.56 -4.92
CA ARG A 64 -19.83 1.22 -5.34
C ARG A 64 -19.84 0.27 -6.52
N PRO A 65 -20.81 -0.64 -6.56
CA PRO A 65 -21.01 -1.47 -7.76
C PRO A 65 -21.31 -0.56 -8.95
N ARG A 66 -20.82 -0.95 -10.09
CA ARG A 66 -21.09 -0.16 -11.28
C ARG A 66 -21.14 -1.04 -12.52
N LYS A 67 -21.81 -0.52 -13.53
CA LYS A 67 -21.98 -1.17 -14.80
C LYS A 67 -20.99 -0.56 -15.78
N PHE A 68 -20.38 -1.37 -16.60
CA PHE A 68 -19.51 -0.84 -17.64
C PHE A 68 -19.64 -1.71 -18.89
N ILE A 69 -19.26 -1.13 -20.04
CA ILE A 69 -19.34 -1.81 -21.32
C ILE A 69 -17.94 -2.14 -21.79
N ASN A 70 -17.73 -3.42 -22.13
CA ASN A 70 -16.45 -3.85 -22.68
C ASN A 70 -16.32 -3.30 -24.10
N PRO A 71 -15.33 -2.46 -24.39
CA PRO A 71 -15.22 -1.86 -25.71
C PRO A 71 -14.95 -2.84 -26.84
N LYS A 72 -14.41 -4.01 -26.53
CA LYS A 72 -14.12 -5.01 -27.58
C LYS A 72 -15.34 -5.83 -27.93
N THR A 73 -16.05 -6.31 -26.94
CA THR A 73 -17.18 -7.21 -27.19
C THR A 73 -18.51 -6.50 -27.12
N LYS A 74 -18.54 -5.28 -26.62
CA LYS A 74 -19.76 -4.52 -26.43
C LYS A 74 -20.69 -5.15 -25.41
N GLU A 75 -20.18 -6.10 -24.64
CA GLU A 75 -20.96 -6.72 -23.59
C GLU A 75 -21.03 -5.82 -22.37
N VAL A 76 -22.16 -5.86 -21.70
CA VAL A 76 -22.37 -5.12 -20.46
C VAL A 76 -21.87 -5.97 -19.30
N SER A 77 -20.99 -5.42 -18.52
CA SER A 77 -20.47 -6.12 -17.33
C SER A 77 -20.80 -5.32 -16.10
N TYR A 78 -20.91 -6.02 -14.99
CA TYR A 78 -21.16 -5.39 -13.71
C TYR A 78 -19.98 -5.62 -12.79
N LEU A 79 -19.48 -4.54 -12.22
CA LEU A 79 -18.49 -4.63 -11.18
C LEU A 79 -19.23 -4.56 -9.86
N GLY A 80 -19.21 -5.65 -9.11
CA GLY A 80 -19.90 -5.68 -7.82
C GLY A 80 -19.21 -4.80 -6.80
N GLU A 81 -19.73 -4.83 -5.59
CA GLU A 81 -19.14 -4.05 -4.52
C GLU A 81 -17.73 -4.57 -4.24
N THR A 82 -16.77 -3.68 -4.27
CA THR A 82 -15.38 -4.02 -3.99
C THR A 82 -14.85 -3.08 -2.93
N ALA A 83 -13.62 -3.33 -2.50
CA ALA A 83 -13.02 -2.49 -1.48
C ALA A 83 -11.55 -2.29 -1.82
N THR A 84 -11.03 -1.17 -1.39
CA THR A 84 -9.62 -0.85 -1.54
C THR A 84 -9.11 -0.24 -0.25
N ILE A 85 -7.81 -0.12 -0.14
CA ILE A 85 -7.20 0.50 1.03
C ILE A 85 -7.07 1.99 0.74
N HIS A 86 -7.56 2.79 1.67
CA HIS A 86 -7.46 4.25 1.59
C HIS A 86 -6.41 4.71 2.60
N PHE A 87 -5.50 5.55 2.16
CA PHE A 87 -4.48 6.10 3.04
C PHE A 87 -4.69 7.59 3.19
N LYS A 88 -4.77 8.04 4.44
CA LYS A 88 -4.87 9.45 4.74
C LYS A 88 -3.58 9.85 5.46
N PRO A 89 -2.73 10.68 4.85
CA PRO A 89 -1.48 11.08 5.51
C PRO A 89 -1.77 11.97 6.72
N SER A 90 -0.90 11.87 7.71
CA SER A 90 -1.04 12.71 8.88
C SER A 90 -0.55 14.11 8.55
N LYS A 91 -1.02 15.08 9.32
CA LYS A 91 -0.59 16.45 9.13
C LYS A 91 0.90 16.58 9.34
N SER A 92 1.43 15.88 10.33
CA SER A 92 2.86 15.89 10.62
C SER A 92 3.69 15.44 9.44
N LEU A 93 3.22 14.43 8.71
CA LEU A 93 3.92 13.93 7.56
C LEU A 93 3.98 14.98 6.44
N LEU A 94 2.88 15.67 6.23
CA LEU A 94 2.79 16.67 5.16
C LEU A 94 3.58 17.93 5.47
N GLU A 95 3.86 18.19 6.73
CA GLU A 95 4.61 19.37 7.13
C GLU A 95 6.11 19.15 7.13
N LYS A 96 6.55 17.98 6.79
CA LYS A 96 7.95 17.65 6.81
C LYS A 96 8.72 18.29 5.69
#